data_9569fca90e9cb3d142fb3e03de70da22
#
_entry.id   9569fca90e9cb3d142fb3e03de70da22
#
_cell.length_a   1.000
_cell.length_b   1.000
_cell.length_c   1.000
_cell.angle_alpha   90.00
_cell.angle_beta   90.00
_cell.angle_gamma   90.00
#
_symmetry.space_group_name_H-M   'P 1'
#
loop_
_entity.id
_entity.type
_entity.pdbx_description
1 polymer ?
#
loop_
_entity_poly.entity_id
_entity_poly.type
_entity_poly.pdbx_seq_one_letter_code
_entity_poly.pdbx_strand_id
1 'polypeptide(L)'
;LGTALLDEPILERLHVDVRGVLDREPQHILERNANREPDSMYVNSWGGGVTKAGVDNWFPSYHPLAETHSIEDLEKYPWPDMNDPTRVAHVRAEAQKLHQENKYALMGTPWLAFPVERAYEMQRMDKFYLNMGRHPDFVVELLKKTGEMCKTLMGHFLDECGDVIDIVKIGD
;
A
#
# COMPACT_ATOMS: atom_id res chain seq x y z
N LEU A 1 -1.03 7.25 -4.77
CA LEU A 1 0.14 8.10 -4.50
C LEU A 1 1.05 8.05 -5.72
N GLY A 2 1.19 9.19 -6.41
CA GLY A 2 2.09 9.30 -7.56
C GLY A 2 3.54 9.42 -7.13
N THR A 3 4.08 8.41 -6.49
CA THR A 3 5.53 8.24 -6.49
C THR A 3 5.90 7.91 -7.92
N ALA A 4 6.65 8.79 -8.56
CA ALA A 4 7.23 8.51 -9.85
C ALA A 4 8.11 7.27 -9.69
N LEU A 5 7.64 6.13 -10.19
CA LEU A 5 8.52 5.02 -10.45
C LEU A 5 9.48 5.52 -11.51
N LEU A 6 10.76 5.60 -11.17
CA LEU A 6 11.76 6.04 -12.12
C LEU A 6 11.89 5.02 -13.24
N ASP A 7 11.86 5.49 -14.47
CA ASP A 7 12.05 4.66 -15.64
C ASP A 7 13.44 4.03 -15.63
N GLU A 8 13.55 2.81 -16.17
CA GLU A 8 14.82 2.06 -16.22
C GLU A 8 16.01 2.86 -16.74
N PRO A 9 15.91 3.65 -17.86
CA PRO A 9 17.03 4.48 -18.32
C PRO A 9 17.51 5.51 -17.30
N ILE A 10 16.63 5.99 -16.44
CA ILE A 10 16.99 6.95 -15.37
C ILE A 10 17.74 6.22 -14.26
N LEU A 11 17.26 5.05 -13.84
CA LEU A 11 17.92 4.21 -12.84
C LEU A 11 19.34 3.82 -13.29
N GLU A 12 19.49 3.40 -14.54
CA GLU A 12 20.79 3.08 -15.14
C GLU A 12 21.73 4.30 -15.16
N ARG A 13 21.22 5.46 -15.59
CA ARG A 13 22.02 6.71 -15.62
C ARG A 13 22.45 7.17 -14.24
N LEU A 14 21.65 6.91 -13.22
CA LEU A 14 21.96 7.24 -11.83
C LEU A 14 22.79 6.15 -11.14
N HIS A 15 23.13 5.06 -11.82
CA HIS A 15 23.86 3.92 -11.29
C HIS A 15 23.18 3.31 -10.05
N VAL A 16 21.83 3.15 -10.12
CA VAL A 16 21.08 2.54 -9.03
C VAL A 16 21.21 1.02 -9.11
N ASP A 17 21.79 0.41 -8.10
CA ASP A 17 22.12 -1.03 -8.05
C ASP A 17 20.97 -1.90 -7.51
N VAL A 18 19.79 -1.33 -7.30
CA VAL A 18 18.61 -2.01 -6.75
C VAL A 18 17.43 -1.86 -7.69
N ARG A 19 16.63 -2.94 -7.81
CA ARG A 19 15.32 -2.91 -8.48
C ARG A 19 14.23 -3.33 -7.52
N GLY A 20 13.12 -2.59 -7.54
CA GLY A 20 11.97 -2.86 -6.68
C GLY A 20 11.04 -3.91 -7.29
N VAL A 21 10.58 -4.83 -6.45
CA VAL A 21 9.45 -5.72 -6.73
C VAL A 21 8.32 -5.30 -5.79
N LEU A 22 7.14 -5.04 -6.33
CA LEU A 22 6.03 -4.43 -5.60
C LEU A 22 4.77 -5.30 -5.73
N ASP A 23 3.92 -5.25 -4.72
CA ASP A 23 2.52 -5.68 -4.84
C ASP A 23 1.68 -4.61 -5.59
N ARG A 24 0.41 -4.90 -5.80
CA ARG A 24 -0.53 -3.95 -6.41
C ARG A 24 -1.90 -4.02 -5.75
N GLU A 25 -2.73 -3.07 -6.10
CA GLU A 25 -4.15 -3.13 -5.75
C GLU A 25 -4.82 -4.38 -6.35
N PRO A 26 -5.83 -4.95 -5.68
CA PRO A 26 -6.60 -6.06 -6.25
C PRO A 26 -7.17 -5.72 -7.62
N GLN A 27 -7.32 -6.73 -8.46
CA GLN A 27 -7.76 -6.55 -9.84
C GLN A 27 -9.09 -5.78 -9.95
N HIS A 28 -10.08 -6.10 -9.10
CA HIS A 28 -11.38 -5.42 -9.10
C HIS A 28 -11.28 -3.92 -8.73
N ILE A 29 -10.29 -3.53 -7.91
CA ILE A 29 -10.03 -2.13 -7.57
C ILE A 29 -9.37 -1.41 -8.76
N LEU A 30 -8.42 -2.07 -9.44
CA LEU A 30 -7.81 -1.52 -10.65
C LEU A 30 -8.85 -1.30 -11.74
N GLU A 31 -9.74 -2.27 -11.99
CA GLU A 31 -10.81 -2.19 -12.98
C GLU A 31 -11.82 -1.08 -12.65
N ARG A 32 -12.24 -0.97 -11.38
CA ARG A 32 -13.11 0.12 -10.93
C ARG A 32 -12.50 1.48 -11.23
N ASN A 33 -11.22 1.66 -10.94
CA ASN A 33 -10.55 2.94 -11.13
C ASN A 33 -10.13 3.20 -12.60
N ALA A 34 -9.95 2.17 -13.42
CA ALA A 34 -9.68 2.32 -14.85
C ALA A 34 -10.84 2.97 -15.61
N ASN A 35 -12.07 2.73 -15.16
CA ASN A 35 -13.30 3.24 -15.78
C ASN A 35 -13.79 4.55 -15.14
N ARG A 36 -13.01 5.19 -14.25
CA ARG A 36 -13.40 6.45 -13.64
C ARG A 36 -13.20 7.62 -14.62
N GLU A 37 -13.97 8.68 -14.42
CA GLU A 37 -13.78 9.93 -15.14
C GLU A 37 -12.37 10.51 -14.84
N PRO A 38 -11.72 11.13 -15.85
CA PRO A 38 -10.47 11.84 -15.64
C PRO A 38 -10.60 12.83 -14.49
N ASP A 39 -9.57 12.92 -13.65
CA ASP A 39 -9.51 13.80 -12.48
C ASP A 39 -10.52 13.49 -11.35
N SER A 40 -11.36 12.48 -11.49
CA SER A 40 -12.18 12.00 -10.38
C SER A 40 -11.34 11.29 -9.31
N MET A 41 -11.89 11.19 -8.10
CA MET A 41 -11.19 10.54 -6.99
C MET A 41 -10.86 9.08 -7.28
N TYR A 42 -9.60 8.71 -7.11
CA TYR A 42 -9.18 7.29 -7.04
C TYR A 42 -9.47 6.77 -5.63
N VAL A 43 -10.14 5.64 -5.52
CA VAL A 43 -10.41 5.00 -4.22
C VAL A 43 -9.64 3.69 -4.14
N ASN A 44 -8.71 3.57 -3.18
CA ASN A 44 -7.90 2.38 -2.96
C ASN A 44 -8.68 1.25 -2.29
N SER A 45 -8.05 0.09 -2.12
CA SER A 45 -8.69 -1.07 -1.47
C SER A 45 -9.01 -0.86 0.00
N TRP A 46 -8.31 0.04 0.67
CA TRP A 46 -8.56 0.41 2.06
C TRP A 46 -9.73 1.41 2.21
N GLY A 47 -10.39 1.77 1.12
CA GLY A 47 -11.46 2.75 1.11
C GLY A 47 -11.00 4.21 1.13
N GLY A 48 -9.71 4.45 1.26
CA GLY A 48 -9.14 5.80 1.19
C GLY A 48 -9.21 6.37 -0.22
N GLY A 49 -9.45 7.67 -0.34
CA GLY A 49 -9.54 8.36 -1.62
C GLY A 49 -8.43 9.37 -1.84
N VAL A 50 -7.90 9.42 -3.07
CA VAL A 50 -6.97 10.45 -3.51
C VAL A 50 -7.53 11.23 -4.67
N THR A 51 -7.35 12.53 -4.67
CA THR A 51 -7.75 13.43 -5.76
C THR A 51 -6.53 14.14 -6.33
N LYS A 52 -6.63 14.48 -7.60
CA LYS A 52 -5.60 15.25 -8.29
C LYS A 52 -5.66 16.72 -7.86
N ALA A 53 -4.52 17.28 -7.48
CA ALA A 53 -4.37 18.70 -7.18
C ALA A 53 -3.22 19.27 -8.01
N GLY A 54 -3.54 20.04 -9.03
CA GLY A 54 -2.56 20.53 -9.99
C GLY A 54 -2.20 19.52 -11.08
N VAL A 55 -1.05 19.70 -11.75
CA VAL A 55 -0.74 18.95 -12.97
C VAL A 55 -0.47 17.47 -12.72
N ASP A 56 0.29 17.11 -11.67
CA ASP A 56 0.66 15.71 -11.43
C ASP A 56 0.71 15.32 -9.95
N ASN A 57 0.04 16.09 -9.08
CA ASN A 57 0.01 15.82 -7.65
C ASN A 57 -1.29 15.15 -7.24
N TRP A 58 -1.20 14.04 -6.54
CA TRP A 58 -2.32 13.33 -5.95
C TRP A 58 -2.25 13.45 -4.43
N PHE A 59 -3.35 13.85 -3.81
CA PHE A 59 -3.42 14.02 -2.36
C PHE A 59 -4.51 13.15 -1.77
N PRO A 60 -4.28 12.54 -0.58
CA PRO A 60 -5.35 11.95 0.21
C PRO A 60 -6.43 12.99 0.49
N SER A 61 -7.64 12.72 0.03
CA SER A 61 -8.79 13.63 0.10
C SER A 61 -9.99 13.03 0.80
N TYR A 62 -10.04 11.72 0.91
CA TYR A 62 -11.08 11.01 1.62
C TYR A 62 -10.48 9.96 2.56
N HIS A 63 -10.89 10.00 3.79
CA HIS A 63 -10.41 9.18 4.88
C HIS A 63 -11.60 8.47 5.52
N PRO A 64 -11.79 7.16 5.28
CA PRO A 64 -13.03 6.46 5.62
C PRO A 64 -13.33 6.40 7.12
N LEU A 65 -12.32 6.52 7.97
CA LEU A 65 -12.44 6.50 9.42
C LEU A 65 -12.20 7.86 10.09
N ALA A 66 -12.25 8.98 9.33
CA ALA A 66 -11.93 10.30 9.85
C ALA A 66 -12.78 10.75 11.05
N GLU A 67 -14.04 10.34 11.08
CA GLU A 67 -14.98 10.70 12.15
C GLU A 67 -15.24 9.54 13.12
N THR A 68 -14.50 8.43 12.98
CA THR A 68 -14.63 7.21 13.77
C THR A 68 -13.68 7.24 14.96
N HIS A 69 -14.16 6.83 16.14
CA HIS A 69 -13.39 6.75 17.38
C HIS A 69 -13.87 5.63 18.32
N SER A 70 -14.73 4.75 17.86
CA SER A 70 -15.21 3.57 18.62
C SER A 70 -14.68 2.27 18.02
N ILE A 71 -14.44 1.28 18.87
CA ILE A 71 -14.02 -0.07 18.45
C ILE A 71 -15.14 -0.74 17.62
N GLU A 72 -16.40 -0.51 18.01
CA GLU A 72 -17.57 -1.05 17.31
C GLU A 72 -17.63 -0.60 15.82
N ASP A 73 -17.22 0.64 15.55
CA ASP A 73 -17.15 1.14 14.16
C ASP A 73 -16.04 0.44 13.37
N LEU A 74 -14.90 0.11 14.02
CA LEU A 74 -13.83 -0.67 13.39
C LEU A 74 -14.30 -2.09 13.04
N GLU A 75 -15.09 -2.73 13.90
CA GLU A 75 -15.63 -4.07 13.66
C GLU A 75 -16.60 -4.09 12.47
N LYS A 76 -17.36 -3.02 12.27
CA LYS A 76 -18.35 -2.87 11.18
C LYS A 76 -17.72 -2.41 9.86
N TYR A 77 -16.48 -1.93 9.89
CA TYR A 77 -15.83 -1.42 8.70
C TYR A 77 -15.58 -2.56 7.67
N PRO A 78 -15.88 -2.34 6.39
CA PRO A 78 -15.65 -3.34 5.34
C PRO A 78 -14.16 -3.42 4.96
N TRP A 79 -13.38 -4.09 5.81
CA TRP A 79 -11.93 -4.24 5.62
C TRP A 79 -11.60 -4.94 4.30
N PRO A 80 -10.52 -4.53 3.62
CA PRO A 80 -10.10 -5.18 2.38
C PRO A 80 -9.65 -6.63 2.63
N ASP A 81 -9.89 -7.50 1.65
CA ASP A 81 -9.36 -8.87 1.67
C ASP A 81 -7.88 -8.86 1.31
N MET A 82 -7.03 -9.22 2.28
CA MET A 82 -5.59 -9.36 2.09
C MET A 82 -5.19 -10.72 1.50
N ASN A 83 -6.13 -11.67 1.40
CA ASN A 83 -5.93 -12.95 0.76
C ASN A 83 -6.26 -12.94 -0.75
N ASP A 84 -6.68 -11.79 -1.31
CA ASP A 84 -6.95 -11.69 -2.74
C ASP A 84 -5.65 -11.95 -3.53
N PRO A 85 -5.55 -13.08 -4.26
CA PRO A 85 -4.31 -13.49 -4.92
C PRO A 85 -3.91 -12.53 -6.05
N THR A 86 -4.83 -11.73 -6.56
CA THR A 86 -4.53 -10.77 -7.64
C THR A 86 -3.57 -9.66 -7.20
N ARG A 87 -3.42 -9.44 -5.88
CA ARG A 87 -2.45 -8.49 -5.34
C ARG A 87 -1.00 -8.86 -5.64
N VAL A 88 -0.70 -10.15 -5.64
CA VAL A 88 0.67 -10.69 -5.75
C VAL A 88 0.88 -11.59 -6.97
N ALA A 89 -0.14 -11.86 -7.76
CA ALA A 89 -0.09 -12.80 -8.90
C ALA A 89 1.02 -12.51 -9.94
N HIS A 90 1.46 -11.27 -10.06
CA HIS A 90 2.51 -10.86 -10.99
C HIS A 90 3.92 -10.91 -10.36
N VAL A 91 4.00 -10.91 -9.02
CA VAL A 91 5.24 -10.74 -8.25
C VAL A 91 6.27 -11.82 -8.58
N ARG A 92 5.84 -13.09 -8.63
CA ARG A 92 6.73 -14.22 -8.92
C ARG A 92 7.41 -14.08 -10.27
N ALA A 93 6.64 -13.79 -11.32
CA ALA A 93 7.16 -13.68 -12.67
C ALA A 93 8.11 -12.48 -12.83
N GLU A 94 7.77 -11.36 -12.21
CA GLU A 94 8.58 -10.13 -12.24
C GLU A 94 9.90 -10.33 -11.48
N ALA A 95 9.85 -10.87 -10.27
CA ALA A 95 11.03 -11.14 -9.45
C ALA A 95 11.97 -12.16 -10.13
N GLN A 96 11.44 -13.26 -10.68
CA GLN A 96 12.25 -14.24 -11.40
C GLN A 96 12.92 -13.66 -12.65
N LYS A 97 12.20 -12.84 -13.41
CA LYS A 97 12.78 -12.18 -14.59
C LYS A 97 13.99 -11.32 -14.20
N LEU A 98 13.83 -10.45 -13.21
CA LEU A 98 14.90 -9.57 -12.71
C LEU A 98 16.06 -10.38 -12.11
N HIS A 99 15.75 -11.43 -11.35
CA HIS A 99 16.77 -12.31 -10.76
C HIS A 99 17.62 -13.03 -11.84
N GLN A 100 17.00 -13.51 -12.92
CA GLN A 100 17.70 -14.15 -14.03
C GLN A 100 18.64 -13.19 -14.80
N GLU A 101 18.32 -11.91 -14.84
CA GLU A 101 19.21 -10.90 -15.42
C GLU A 101 20.50 -10.73 -14.61
N ASN A 102 20.48 -11.04 -13.33
CA ASN A 102 21.62 -11.04 -12.40
C ASN A 102 22.46 -9.75 -12.45
N LYS A 103 21.81 -8.62 -12.61
CA LYS A 103 22.46 -7.31 -12.75
C LYS A 103 22.35 -6.46 -11.50
N TYR A 104 21.25 -6.60 -10.75
CA TYR A 104 20.88 -5.71 -9.65
C TYR A 104 20.43 -6.51 -8.44
N ALA A 105 20.58 -5.96 -7.26
CA ALA A 105 19.94 -6.47 -6.06
C ALA A 105 18.43 -6.23 -6.13
N LEU A 106 17.62 -7.20 -5.69
CA LEU A 106 16.18 -7.13 -5.72
C LEU A 106 15.61 -6.76 -4.35
N MET A 107 14.84 -5.68 -4.30
CA MET A 107 14.20 -5.21 -3.09
C MET A 107 12.68 -5.41 -3.18
N GLY A 108 12.16 -6.35 -2.39
CA GLY A 108 10.74 -6.52 -2.18
C GLY A 108 10.17 -5.43 -1.26
N THR A 109 9.17 -4.71 -1.75
CA THR A 109 8.48 -3.67 -0.98
C THR A 109 6.99 -3.79 -1.20
N PRO A 110 6.25 -4.59 -0.40
CA PRO A 110 4.80 -4.55 -0.47
C PRO A 110 4.31 -3.16 -0.05
N TRP A 111 3.93 -2.38 -1.03
CA TRP A 111 3.57 -0.97 -0.88
C TRP A 111 2.40 -0.74 0.09
N LEU A 112 1.52 -1.70 0.18
CA LEU A 112 0.32 -1.61 1.03
C LEU A 112 0.53 -2.18 2.44
N ALA A 113 1.75 -2.61 2.79
CA ALA A 113 2.07 -3.26 4.05
C ALA A 113 2.77 -2.34 5.07
N PHE A 114 2.29 -1.10 5.22
CA PHE A 114 2.79 -0.13 6.22
C PHE A 114 1.69 0.19 7.23
N PRO A 115 1.67 -0.48 8.40
CA PRO A 115 0.51 -0.46 9.30
C PRO A 115 0.18 0.91 9.90
N VAL A 116 1.17 1.70 10.31
CA VAL A 116 0.92 3.03 10.87
C VAL A 116 0.49 4.01 9.79
N GLU A 117 1.13 3.95 8.61
CA GLU A 117 0.74 4.74 7.46
C GLU A 117 -0.71 4.47 7.04
N ARG A 118 -1.10 3.19 6.98
CA ARG A 118 -2.50 2.81 6.69
C ARG A 118 -3.46 3.35 7.74
N ALA A 119 -3.11 3.24 9.02
CA ALA A 119 -3.95 3.71 10.11
C ALA A 119 -4.21 5.23 10.02
N TYR A 120 -3.16 6.05 9.86
CA TYR A 120 -3.37 7.49 9.76
C TYR A 120 -3.96 7.93 8.41
N GLU A 121 -3.71 7.22 7.32
CA GLU A 121 -4.40 7.51 6.05
C GLU A 121 -5.90 7.23 6.13
N MET A 122 -6.30 6.15 6.79
CA MET A 122 -7.72 5.84 6.96
C MET A 122 -8.42 6.84 7.88
N GLN A 123 -7.75 7.32 8.93
CA GLN A 123 -8.32 8.19 9.93
C GLN A 123 -8.10 9.69 9.66
N ARG A 124 -7.24 10.09 8.73
CA ARG A 124 -6.61 11.40 8.56
C ARG A 124 -5.57 11.66 9.66
N MET A 125 -4.39 12.11 9.27
CA MET A 125 -3.23 12.21 10.15
C MET A 125 -3.49 13.03 11.43
N ASP A 126 -4.12 14.20 11.30
CA ASP A 126 -4.42 15.06 12.45
C ASP A 126 -5.40 14.43 13.44
N LYS A 127 -6.41 13.71 12.94
CA LYS A 127 -7.36 12.97 13.77
C LYS A 127 -6.69 11.76 14.45
N PHE A 128 -5.83 11.04 13.73
CA PHE A 128 -5.08 9.92 14.28
C PHE A 128 -4.24 10.34 15.49
N TYR A 129 -3.43 11.40 15.36
CA TYR A 129 -2.62 11.90 16.47
C TYR A 129 -3.46 12.46 17.61
N LEU A 130 -4.57 13.13 17.31
CA LEU A 130 -5.49 13.60 18.33
C LEU A 130 -6.11 12.44 19.14
N ASN A 131 -6.47 11.37 18.45
CA ASN A 131 -7.08 10.18 19.04
C ASN A 131 -6.08 9.33 19.84
N MET A 132 -4.77 9.40 19.58
CA MET A 132 -3.77 8.80 20.46
C MET A 132 -3.89 9.32 21.91
N GLY A 133 -4.27 10.58 22.08
CA GLY A 133 -4.50 11.16 23.41
C GLY A 133 -5.93 11.04 23.93
N ARG A 134 -6.93 11.08 23.03
CA ARG A 134 -8.36 11.13 23.43
C ARG A 134 -9.02 9.75 23.46
N HIS A 135 -8.63 8.86 22.55
CA HIS A 135 -9.23 7.54 22.35
C HIS A 135 -8.12 6.49 22.12
N PRO A 136 -7.19 6.32 23.10
CA PRO A 136 -6.01 5.46 22.90
C PRO A 136 -6.38 4.01 22.59
N ASP A 137 -7.43 3.46 23.21
CA ASP A 137 -7.86 2.08 22.96
C ASP A 137 -8.33 1.87 21.53
N PHE A 138 -9.02 2.86 20.95
CA PHE A 138 -9.39 2.85 19.55
C PHE A 138 -8.16 2.82 18.62
N VAL A 139 -7.17 3.68 18.90
CA VAL A 139 -5.94 3.75 18.08
C VAL A 139 -5.14 2.45 18.17
N VAL A 140 -5.05 1.87 19.38
CA VAL A 140 -4.39 0.58 19.58
C VAL A 140 -5.08 -0.52 18.78
N GLU A 141 -6.42 -0.56 18.78
CA GLU A 141 -7.17 -1.57 18.04
C GLU A 141 -7.07 -1.36 16.52
N LEU A 142 -7.11 -0.11 16.07
CA LEU A 142 -6.86 0.23 14.66
C LEU A 142 -5.46 -0.24 14.20
N LEU A 143 -4.42 0.02 15.00
CA LEU A 143 -3.05 -0.41 14.69
C LEU A 143 -2.89 -1.92 14.69
N LYS A 144 -3.53 -2.63 15.62
CA LYS A 144 -3.56 -4.10 15.61
C LYS A 144 -4.21 -4.63 14.33
N LYS A 145 -5.34 -4.06 13.96
CA LYS A 145 -6.08 -4.48 12.75
C LYS A 145 -5.27 -4.23 11.49
N THR A 146 -4.73 -3.02 11.31
CA THR A 146 -3.88 -2.71 10.15
C THR A 146 -2.61 -3.55 10.15
N GLY A 147 -2.00 -3.79 11.32
CA GLY A 147 -0.81 -4.62 11.47
C GLY A 147 -1.02 -6.08 11.05
N GLU A 148 -2.11 -6.72 11.49
CA GLU A 148 -2.41 -8.10 11.08
C GLU A 148 -2.70 -8.20 9.57
N MET A 149 -3.36 -7.20 9.01
CA MET A 149 -3.63 -7.17 7.57
C MET A 149 -2.35 -6.97 6.75
N CYS A 150 -1.49 -6.05 7.17
CA CYS A 150 -0.18 -5.83 6.53
C CYS A 150 0.72 -7.07 6.64
N LYS A 151 0.70 -7.74 7.79
CA LYS A 151 1.42 -9.01 7.99
C LYS A 151 0.93 -10.12 7.06
N THR A 152 -0.38 -10.23 6.87
CA THR A 152 -0.97 -11.21 5.93
C THR A 152 -0.51 -10.93 4.50
N LEU A 153 -0.59 -9.69 4.05
CA LEU A 153 -0.13 -9.30 2.72
C LEU A 153 1.37 -9.54 2.53
N MET A 154 2.18 -9.19 3.53
CA MET A 154 3.62 -9.46 3.52
C MET A 154 3.91 -10.96 3.41
N GLY A 155 3.15 -11.81 4.13
CA GLY A 155 3.27 -13.27 4.02
C GLY A 155 3.06 -13.75 2.58
N HIS A 156 1.94 -13.39 1.97
CA HIS A 156 1.66 -13.75 0.56
C HIS A 156 2.70 -13.22 -0.41
N PHE A 157 3.18 -11.99 -0.21
CA PHE A 157 4.24 -11.42 -1.03
C PHE A 157 5.55 -12.23 -0.94
N LEU A 158 5.96 -12.59 0.27
CA LEU A 158 7.17 -13.39 0.50
C LEU A 158 7.04 -14.83 0.03
N ASP A 159 5.84 -15.42 0.09
CA ASP A 159 5.57 -16.74 -0.49
C ASP A 159 5.83 -16.74 -2.02
N GLU A 160 5.55 -15.61 -2.68
CA GLU A 160 5.78 -15.48 -4.11
C GLU A 160 7.22 -15.18 -4.52
N CYS A 161 7.97 -14.44 -3.74
CA CYS A 161 9.29 -13.96 -4.18
C CYS A 161 10.42 -14.03 -3.14
N GLY A 162 10.16 -14.51 -1.94
CA GLY A 162 11.14 -14.50 -0.85
C GLY A 162 12.41 -15.31 -1.12
N ASP A 163 12.36 -16.26 -2.04
CA ASP A 163 13.50 -17.09 -2.46
C ASP A 163 14.41 -16.42 -3.50
N VAL A 164 13.99 -15.30 -4.09
CA VAL A 164 14.73 -14.62 -5.18
C VAL A 164 15.02 -13.14 -4.92
N ILE A 165 14.49 -12.56 -3.85
CA ILE A 165 14.80 -11.18 -3.45
C ILE A 165 15.95 -11.14 -2.44
N ASP A 166 16.74 -10.07 -2.47
CA ASP A 166 17.90 -9.87 -1.58
C ASP A 166 17.54 -9.04 -0.35
N ILE A 167 16.56 -8.14 -0.48
CA ILE A 167 16.22 -7.16 0.55
C ILE A 167 14.70 -7.13 0.71
N VAL A 168 14.22 -7.10 1.94
CA VAL A 168 12.82 -6.77 2.25
C VAL A 168 12.79 -5.39 2.89
N LYS A 169 12.07 -4.47 2.25
CA LYS A 169 11.85 -3.13 2.82
C LYS A 169 10.53 -3.11 3.56
N ILE A 170 10.60 -2.76 4.83
CA ILE A 170 9.46 -2.38 5.66
C ILE A 170 9.67 -0.95 6.14
N GLY A 171 8.58 -0.22 6.32
CA GLY A 171 8.65 1.15 6.79
C GLY A 171 7.34 1.58 7.44
N ASP A 172 7.43 2.67 8.23
CA ASP A 172 6.31 3.44 8.77
C ASP A 172 6.78 4.85 9.09
#